data_cac0d9784c1ddd4ea1b026c0051301c0
#
_entry.id   cac0d9784c1ddd4ea1b026c0051301c0
#
_cell.length_a   1.000
_cell.length_b   1.000
_cell.length_c   1.000
_cell.angle_alpha   90.00
_cell.angle_beta   90.00
_cell.angle_gamma   90.00
#
_symmetry.space_group_name_H-M   'P 1'
#
loop_
_entity.id
_entity.type
_entity.pdbx_description
1 polymer ?
#
loop_
_entity_poly.entity_id
_entity_poly.type
_entity_poly.pdbx_seq_one_letter_code
_entity_poly.pdbx_strand_id
1 'polypeptide(L)'
;GGEQQRVAIARALVNEPKILLADEPTGNLDPKNSWEIMKLLEAINMRGTTVVVVTHNKEIVERMQKRVITMSEGEIISDERKGGYIYE
;
A
#
# COMPACT_ATOMS: atom_id res chain seq x y z
N GLY A 1 -12.68 -1.31 -13.29
CA GLY A 1 -12.01 -0.54 -12.35
C GLY A 1 -11.45 -1.27 -11.16
N GLY A 2 -11.83 -0.87 -9.99
CA GLY A 2 -11.25 -1.38 -8.75
C GLY A 2 -12.08 -2.40 -7.98
N GLU A 3 -13.16 -2.91 -8.58
CA GLU A 3 -14.09 -3.79 -7.87
C GLU A 3 -13.42 -5.07 -7.38
N GLN A 4 -12.57 -5.69 -8.19
CA GLN A 4 -11.88 -6.91 -7.80
C GLN A 4 -10.94 -6.67 -6.63
N GLN A 5 -10.24 -5.53 -6.63
CA GLN A 5 -9.35 -5.18 -5.53
C GLN A 5 -10.15 -4.89 -4.25
N ARG A 6 -11.28 -4.21 -4.37
CA ARG A 6 -12.12 -3.94 -3.21
C ARG A 6 -12.68 -5.23 -2.61
N VAL A 7 -13.09 -6.17 -3.45
CA VAL A 7 -13.57 -7.48 -2.98
C VAL A 7 -12.47 -8.24 -2.28
N ALA A 8 -11.26 -8.24 -2.84
CA ALA A 8 -10.12 -8.92 -2.23
C ALA A 8 -9.80 -8.34 -0.85
N ILE A 9 -9.80 -7.01 -0.74
CA ILE A 9 -9.56 -6.32 0.53
C ILE A 9 -10.66 -6.65 1.53
N ALA A 10 -11.92 -6.62 1.10
CA ALA A 10 -13.04 -6.94 1.98
C ALA A 10 -12.95 -8.37 2.50
N ARG A 11 -12.59 -9.33 1.66
CA ARG A 11 -12.41 -10.72 2.08
C ARG A 11 -11.29 -10.86 3.10
N ALA A 12 -10.19 -10.13 2.89
CA ALA A 12 -9.07 -10.17 3.82
C ALA A 12 -9.46 -9.64 5.21
N LEU A 13 -10.42 -8.72 5.27
CA LEU A 13 -10.86 -8.11 6.52
C LEU A 13 -11.88 -8.94 7.30
N VAL A 14 -12.46 -9.97 6.70
CA VAL A 14 -13.53 -10.76 7.38
C VAL A 14 -13.07 -11.32 8.72
N ASN A 15 -11.81 -11.73 8.83
CA ASN A 15 -11.25 -12.31 10.04
C ASN A 15 -10.61 -11.27 10.96
N GLU A 16 -10.85 -9.99 10.74
CA GLU A 16 -10.31 -8.89 11.53
C GLU A 16 -8.79 -9.01 11.75
N PRO A 17 -7.99 -9.04 10.68
CA PRO A 17 -6.56 -9.24 10.81
C PRO A 17 -5.88 -8.05 11.49
N LYS A 18 -4.78 -8.31 12.19
CA LYS A 18 -3.96 -7.23 12.73
C LYS A 18 -3.06 -6.61 11.66
N ILE A 19 -2.73 -7.39 10.63
CA ILE A 19 -1.87 -6.97 9.54
C ILE A 19 -2.55 -7.33 8.23
N LEU A 20 -2.64 -6.35 7.34
CA LEU A 20 -3.13 -6.54 5.98
C LEU A 20 -1.98 -6.31 5.00
N LEU A 21 -1.70 -7.31 4.18
CA LEU A 21 -0.67 -7.20 3.15
C LEU A 21 -1.33 -6.97 1.80
N ALA A 22 -0.97 -5.88 1.13
CA ALA A 22 -1.46 -5.54 -0.19
C ALA A 22 -0.29 -5.51 -1.16
N ASP A 23 -0.24 -6.45 -2.09
CA ASP A 23 0.84 -6.57 -3.07
C ASP A 23 0.39 -5.97 -4.40
N GLU A 24 1.05 -4.86 -4.78
CA GLU A 24 0.73 -4.08 -5.98
C GLU A 24 -0.77 -3.83 -6.12
N PRO A 25 -1.42 -3.25 -5.09
CA PRO A 25 -2.88 -3.15 -5.08
C PRO A 25 -3.46 -2.24 -6.17
N THR A 26 -2.63 -1.42 -6.79
CA THR A 26 -3.05 -0.49 -7.84
C THR A 26 -2.47 -0.83 -9.22
N GLY A 27 -1.84 -1.98 -9.37
CA GLY A 27 -1.02 -2.31 -10.53
C GLY A 27 -1.69 -2.21 -11.89
N ASN A 28 -2.98 -2.51 -11.98
CA ASN A 28 -3.72 -2.50 -13.25
C ASN A 28 -4.83 -1.46 -13.26
N LEU A 29 -4.78 -0.48 -12.36
CA LEU A 29 -5.83 0.50 -12.23
C LEU A 29 -5.42 1.85 -12.80
N ASP A 30 -6.40 2.60 -13.31
CA ASP A 30 -6.18 3.98 -13.71
C ASP A 30 -5.92 4.86 -12.48
N PRO A 31 -5.44 6.12 -12.66
CA PRO A 31 -5.10 6.97 -11.52
C PRO A 31 -6.24 7.20 -10.55
N LYS A 32 -7.46 7.38 -11.03
CA LYS A 32 -8.62 7.62 -10.16
C LYS A 32 -8.90 6.40 -9.28
N ASN A 33 -8.99 5.22 -9.88
CA ASN A 33 -9.25 3.99 -9.13
C ASN A 33 -8.08 3.62 -8.22
N SER A 34 -6.85 3.92 -8.65
CA SER A 34 -5.67 3.72 -7.80
C SER A 34 -5.78 4.50 -6.50
N TRP A 35 -6.15 5.77 -6.59
CA TRP A 35 -6.30 6.61 -5.40
C TRP A 35 -7.43 6.15 -4.51
N GLU A 36 -8.54 5.69 -5.06
CA GLU A 36 -9.64 5.15 -4.27
C GLU A 36 -9.20 3.92 -3.47
N ILE A 37 -8.40 3.04 -4.07
CA ILE A 37 -7.87 1.88 -3.37
C ILE A 37 -6.91 2.32 -2.25
N MET A 38 -6.02 3.26 -2.52
CA MET A 38 -5.09 3.74 -1.50
C MET A 38 -5.81 4.44 -0.34
N LYS A 39 -6.87 5.21 -0.63
CA LYS A 39 -7.69 5.82 0.42
C LYS A 39 -8.39 4.77 1.27
N LEU A 40 -8.86 3.70 0.65
CA LEU A 40 -9.48 2.60 1.38
C LEU A 40 -8.47 1.94 2.33
N LEU A 41 -7.27 1.68 1.85
CA LEU A 41 -6.22 1.09 2.68
C LEU A 41 -5.83 2.02 3.83
N GLU A 42 -5.77 3.32 3.59
CA GLU A 42 -5.52 4.29 4.65
C GLU A 42 -6.61 4.29 5.70
N ALA A 43 -7.87 4.23 5.29
CA ALA A 43 -9.00 4.18 6.21
C ALA A 43 -8.94 2.94 7.09
N ILE A 44 -8.56 1.80 6.51
CA ILE A 44 -8.38 0.54 7.25
C ILE A 44 -7.27 0.69 8.28
N ASN A 45 -6.16 1.30 7.90
CA ASN A 45 -5.05 1.56 8.81
C ASN A 45 -5.47 2.47 9.97
N MET A 46 -6.26 3.49 9.70
CA MET A 46 -6.74 4.41 10.73
C MET A 46 -7.66 3.72 11.74
N ARG A 47 -8.24 2.60 11.38
CA ARG A 47 -9.05 1.80 12.30
C ARG A 47 -8.23 0.88 13.20
N GLY A 48 -6.92 0.84 13.02
CA GLY A 48 -6.03 0.06 13.87
C GLY A 48 -5.37 -1.13 13.19
N THR A 49 -5.68 -1.41 11.94
CA THR A 49 -5.02 -2.48 11.20
C THR A 49 -3.70 -1.97 10.64
N THR A 50 -2.62 -2.71 10.86
CA THR A 50 -1.35 -2.39 10.21
C THR A 50 -1.46 -2.81 8.74
N VAL A 51 -1.21 -1.88 7.84
CA VAL A 51 -1.29 -2.14 6.40
C VAL A 51 0.11 -2.07 5.80
N VAL A 52 0.50 -3.14 5.12
CA VAL A 52 1.78 -3.20 4.40
C VAL A 52 1.46 -3.22 2.91
N VAL A 53 1.94 -2.22 2.19
CA VAL A 53 1.74 -2.12 0.74
C VAL A 53 3.07 -2.37 0.04
N VAL A 54 3.10 -3.34 -0.86
CA VAL A 54 4.26 -3.61 -1.72
C VAL A 54 3.97 -2.98 -3.07
N THR A 55 4.78 -2.03 -3.49
CA THR A 55 4.55 -1.32 -4.75
C THR A 55 5.85 -0.81 -5.35
N HIS A 56 5.86 -0.68 -6.68
CA HIS A 56 6.91 0.00 -7.43
C HIS A 56 6.47 1.41 -7.85
N ASN A 57 5.28 1.83 -7.47
CA ASN A 57 4.74 3.13 -7.88
C ASN A 57 5.27 4.24 -6.98
N LYS A 58 6.29 4.95 -7.47
CA LYS A 58 6.96 6.03 -6.72
C LYS A 58 6.04 7.19 -6.39
N GLU A 59 5.12 7.52 -7.29
CA GLU A 59 4.18 8.60 -7.07
C GLU A 59 3.27 8.32 -5.88
N ILE A 60 2.75 7.10 -5.78
CA ILE A 60 1.93 6.68 -4.64
C ILE A 60 2.73 6.77 -3.34
N VAL A 61 3.95 6.24 -3.35
CA VAL A 61 4.82 6.27 -2.18
C VAL A 61 5.04 7.69 -1.68
N GLU A 62 5.38 8.61 -2.59
CA GLU A 62 5.65 10.00 -2.24
C GLU A 62 4.40 10.71 -1.73
N ARG A 63 3.25 10.50 -2.36
CA ARG A 63 2.01 11.17 -1.98
C ARG A 63 1.42 10.68 -0.67
N MET A 64 1.58 9.41 -0.37
CA MET A 64 0.98 8.85 0.84
C MET A 64 1.69 9.29 2.12
N GLN A 65 2.95 9.68 2.04
CA GLN A 65 3.73 10.17 3.19
C GLN A 65 3.71 9.19 4.37
N LYS A 66 3.87 7.92 4.07
CA LYS A 66 3.95 6.85 5.06
C LYS A 66 5.40 6.37 5.17
N ARG A 67 5.67 5.50 6.12
CA ARG A 67 6.98 4.85 6.24
C ARG A 67 7.28 4.04 4.99
N VAL A 68 8.48 4.21 4.45
CA VAL A 68 8.92 3.50 3.25
C VAL A 68 10.15 2.67 3.56
N ILE A 69 10.05 1.38 3.30
CA ILE A 69 11.19 0.47 3.40
C ILE A 69 11.54 0.08 1.97
N THR A 70 12.75 0.42 1.56
CA THR A 70 13.24 0.10 0.22
C THR A 70 14.12 -1.14 0.28
N MET A 71 13.86 -2.09 -0.60
CA MET A 71 14.61 -3.34 -0.67
C MET A 71 15.27 -3.51 -2.03
N SER A 72 16.45 -4.07 -2.02
CA SER A 72 17.19 -4.43 -3.23
C SER A 72 17.88 -5.77 -2.99
N GLU A 73 17.68 -6.69 -3.92
CA GLU A 73 18.29 -8.03 -3.88
C GLU A 73 18.09 -8.75 -2.53
N GLY A 74 16.88 -8.61 -1.97
CA GLY A 74 16.52 -9.25 -0.71
C GLY A 74 17.01 -8.55 0.54
N GLU A 75 17.67 -7.40 0.40
CA GLU A 75 18.18 -6.63 1.53
C GLU A 75 17.48 -5.29 1.67
N ILE A 76 17.31 -4.85 2.92
CA ILE A 76 16.79 -3.52 3.20
C ILE A 76 17.91 -2.52 3.00
N ILE A 77 17.71 -1.57 2.07
CA ILE A 77 18.72 -0.54 1.80
C ILE A 77 18.34 0.82 2.36
N SER A 78 17.08 1.01 2.76
CA SER A 78 16.61 2.26 3.30
C SER A 78 15.33 2.03 4.10
N ASP A 79 15.12 2.84 5.13
CA ASP A 79 13.91 2.84 5.94
C ASP A 79 13.62 4.30 6.32
N GLU A 80 12.70 4.92 5.58
CA GLU A 80 12.34 6.32 5.76
C GLU A 80 10.95 6.43 6.36
N ARG A 81 10.79 7.29 7.35
CA ARG A 81 9.53 7.38 8.10
C ARG A 81 8.42 8.09 7.37
N LYS A 82 8.72 8.99 6.44
CA LYS A 82 7.70 9.76 5.72
C LYS A 82 8.07 9.94 4.27
N GLY A 83 7.55 9.07 3.41
CA GLY A 83 7.57 9.29 1.98
C GLY A 83 8.92 9.41 1.31
N GLY A 84 10.00 9.17 2.05
CA GLY A 84 11.32 9.18 1.46
C GLY A 84 11.47 8.00 0.50
N TYR A 85 11.92 8.28 -0.70
CA TYR A 85 12.16 7.24 -1.69
C TYR A 85 13.59 7.37 -2.19
N ILE A 86 14.36 6.31 -2.02
CA ILE A 86 15.73 6.30 -2.50
C ILE A 86 15.78 5.65 -3.86
N TYR A 87 16.35 6.38 -4.83
CA TYR A 87 16.54 5.90 -6.18
C TYR A 87 17.96 5.35 -6.31
N GLU A 88 18.03 4.16 -6.79
CA GLU A 88 19.29 3.55 -7.10
C GLU A 88 19.56 3.51 -8.58
#